data_41e379b09ef5a3d38e410b6ac9c3a0bd
#
_entry.id   41e379b09ef5a3d38e410b6ac9c3a0bd
#
_cell.length_a   1.000
_cell.length_b   1.000
_cell.length_c   1.000
_cell.angle_alpha   90.00
_cell.angle_beta   90.00
_cell.angle_gamma   90.00
#
_symmetry.space_group_name_H-M   'P 1'
#
loop_
_entity.id
_entity.type
_entity.pdbx_description
1 polymer ?
#
loop_
_entity_poly.entity_id
_entity_poly.type
_entity_poly.pdbx_seq_one_letter_code
_entity_poly.pdbx_strand_id
1 'polypeptide(L)'
;MRATPSQVWRWGAQAISLAACVLVWHVLSTQQAHLGLVTFANVPPPAEVWDAAWELVGSPKLSQHLSSSLLRVASGFVSASVLGVGLGLLIGRSRWARLALLAPLEVVRPIPAVAWIPLAILMIPSSEGSMVFITFVGALFPILLNTIHGVNGVDPRLVASARSLGTSPWRLFGQVILPSAAPSIVTGLSIGMGTCWFCLVTAEMISGQYGIGYYTWESYTVQAYANIIVGMLVIGLLGMGSSALIHWGGQRLMPWHRTQGGQA
;
A
#
# COMPACT_ATOMS: atom_id res chain seq x y z
N MET A 1 27.48 -2.65 -15.31
CA MET A 1 26.69 -3.82 -15.75
C MET A 1 26.05 -3.46 -17.09
N ARG A 2 26.44 -4.11 -18.19
CA ARG A 2 25.81 -3.86 -19.50
C ARG A 2 24.50 -4.63 -19.56
N ALA A 3 23.38 -3.95 -19.85
CA ALA A 3 22.07 -4.57 -19.98
C ALA A 3 22.12 -5.61 -21.12
N THR A 4 21.53 -6.78 -20.92
CA THR A 4 21.43 -7.80 -21.96
C THR A 4 20.49 -7.33 -23.08
N PRO A 5 20.66 -7.77 -24.35
CA PRO A 5 19.80 -7.36 -25.46
C PRO A 5 18.31 -7.58 -25.19
N SER A 6 17.95 -8.62 -24.46
CA SER A 6 16.58 -8.91 -24.03
C SER A 6 16.02 -7.91 -23.01
N GLN A 7 16.86 -7.35 -22.14
CA GLN A 7 16.45 -6.30 -21.18
C GLN A 7 16.22 -4.97 -21.88
N VAL A 8 17.07 -4.60 -22.85
CA VAL A 8 16.90 -3.36 -23.65
C VAL A 8 15.60 -3.41 -24.45
N TRP A 9 15.30 -4.57 -25.08
CA TRP A 9 14.04 -4.78 -25.78
C TRP A 9 12.80 -4.66 -24.86
N ARG A 10 12.85 -5.25 -23.68
CA ARG A 10 11.74 -5.15 -22.70
C ARG A 10 11.51 -3.72 -22.26
N TRP A 11 12.55 -2.96 -21.95
CA TRP A 11 12.43 -1.55 -21.58
C TRP A 11 11.92 -0.68 -22.74
N GLY A 12 12.37 -0.97 -23.97
CA GLY A 12 11.86 -0.30 -25.17
C GLY A 12 10.36 -0.55 -25.37
N ALA A 13 9.92 -1.80 -25.25
CA ALA A 13 8.51 -2.17 -25.35
C ALA A 13 7.64 -1.51 -24.27
N GLN A 14 8.14 -1.44 -23.01
CA GLN A 14 7.46 -0.76 -21.91
C GLN A 14 7.34 0.76 -22.15
N ALA A 15 8.43 1.38 -22.60
CA ALA A 15 8.42 2.81 -22.92
C ALA A 15 7.45 3.15 -24.08
N ILE A 16 7.42 2.33 -25.12
CA ILE A 16 6.47 2.47 -26.24
C ILE A 16 5.03 2.32 -25.75
N SER A 17 4.76 1.33 -24.90
CA SER A 17 3.43 1.13 -24.33
C SER A 17 2.97 2.33 -23.50
N LEU A 18 3.84 2.87 -22.63
CA LEU A 18 3.52 4.08 -21.86
C LEU A 18 3.31 5.29 -22.76
N ALA A 19 4.18 5.50 -23.75
CA ALA A 19 4.03 6.58 -24.71
C ALA A 19 2.72 6.46 -25.50
N ALA A 20 2.35 5.26 -25.91
CA ALA A 20 1.07 5.01 -26.59
C ALA A 20 -0.13 5.34 -25.69
N CYS A 21 -0.11 4.98 -24.41
CA CYS A 21 -1.17 5.35 -23.46
C CYS A 21 -1.30 6.87 -23.30
N VAL A 22 -0.17 7.59 -23.17
CA VAL A 22 -0.18 9.05 -23.06
C VAL A 22 -0.67 9.71 -24.36
N LEU A 23 -0.28 9.15 -25.52
CA LEU A 23 -0.74 9.64 -26.83
C LEU A 23 -2.26 9.44 -27.00
N VAL A 24 -2.79 8.27 -26.65
CA VAL A 24 -4.23 8.01 -26.67
C VAL A 24 -4.98 8.97 -25.75
N TRP A 25 -4.49 9.17 -24.54
CA TRP A 25 -5.07 10.16 -23.63
C TRP A 25 -5.03 11.57 -24.24
N HIS A 26 -3.90 11.99 -24.80
CA HIS A 26 -3.74 13.31 -25.44
C HIS A 26 -4.75 13.50 -26.57
N VAL A 27 -4.89 12.52 -27.47
CA VAL A 27 -5.81 12.60 -28.60
C VAL A 27 -7.25 12.65 -28.14
N LEU A 28 -7.66 11.78 -27.22
CA LEU A 28 -9.04 11.72 -26.73
C LEU A 28 -9.44 12.98 -25.98
N SER A 29 -8.56 13.57 -25.15
CA SER A 29 -8.87 14.80 -24.43
C SER A 29 -8.84 16.03 -25.33
N THR A 30 -7.89 16.16 -26.27
CA THR A 30 -7.82 17.30 -27.19
C THR A 30 -9.00 17.32 -28.16
N GLN A 31 -9.46 16.16 -28.61
CA GLN A 31 -10.64 16.04 -29.49
C GLN A 31 -11.97 16.04 -28.73
N GLN A 32 -11.93 16.13 -27.38
CA GLN A 32 -13.12 16.05 -26.53
C GLN A 32 -14.03 14.87 -26.91
N ALA A 33 -13.41 13.72 -27.17
CA ALA A 33 -14.06 12.55 -27.76
C ALA A 33 -15.28 12.10 -26.95
N HIS A 34 -16.38 11.87 -27.63
CA HIS A 34 -17.60 11.29 -27.07
C HIS A 34 -17.70 9.82 -27.51
N LEU A 35 -17.49 8.90 -26.56
CA LEU A 35 -17.55 7.45 -26.79
C LEU A 35 -18.91 6.85 -26.35
N GLY A 36 -19.98 7.58 -26.58
CA GLY A 36 -21.33 7.17 -26.19
C GLY A 36 -21.57 7.37 -24.66
N LEU A 37 -21.24 6.40 -23.83
CA LEU A 37 -21.42 6.49 -22.36
C LEU A 37 -20.36 7.32 -21.63
N VAL A 38 -19.22 7.55 -22.26
CA VAL A 38 -18.08 8.27 -21.68
C VAL A 38 -17.73 9.47 -22.55
N THR A 39 -17.51 10.62 -21.91
CA THR A 39 -17.06 11.84 -22.58
C THR A 39 -15.71 12.30 -22.02
N PHE A 40 -14.82 12.76 -22.88
CA PHE A 40 -13.54 13.35 -22.53
C PHE A 40 -13.58 14.88 -22.50
N ALA A 41 -14.77 15.50 -22.57
CA ALA A 41 -14.93 16.96 -22.60
C ALA A 41 -14.29 17.68 -21.40
N ASN A 42 -14.31 17.04 -20.22
CA ASN A 42 -13.74 17.61 -18.97
C ASN A 42 -12.41 16.94 -18.58
N VAL A 43 -11.82 16.10 -19.42
CA VAL A 43 -10.53 15.46 -19.15
C VAL A 43 -9.43 16.32 -19.76
N PRO A 44 -8.59 17.00 -18.96
CA PRO A 44 -7.55 17.87 -19.46
C PRO A 44 -6.47 17.08 -20.23
N PRO A 45 -5.86 17.67 -21.25
CA PRO A 45 -4.75 17.07 -21.96
C PRO A 45 -3.49 17.01 -21.09
N PRO A 46 -2.53 16.12 -21.38
CA PRO A 46 -1.30 15.96 -20.61
C PRO A 46 -0.50 17.26 -20.42
N ALA A 47 -0.53 18.21 -21.35
CA ALA A 47 0.14 19.50 -21.25
C ALA A 47 -0.41 20.34 -20.09
N GLU A 48 -1.74 20.47 -19.98
CA GLU A 48 -2.37 21.22 -18.87
C GLU A 48 -2.08 20.57 -17.51
N VAL A 49 -2.03 19.24 -17.48
CA VAL A 49 -1.68 18.50 -16.25
C VAL A 49 -0.23 18.74 -15.87
N TRP A 50 0.68 18.87 -16.85
CA TRP A 50 2.07 19.20 -16.61
C TRP A 50 2.23 20.60 -16.04
N ASP A 51 1.54 21.60 -16.60
CA ASP A 51 1.56 22.97 -16.13
C ASP A 51 1.01 23.08 -14.69
N ALA A 52 -0.11 22.41 -14.42
CA ALA A 52 -0.68 22.33 -13.07
C ALA A 52 0.24 21.62 -12.07
N ALA A 53 0.96 20.58 -12.49
CA ALA A 53 1.94 19.90 -11.65
C ALA A 53 3.12 20.82 -11.32
N TRP A 54 3.58 21.60 -12.30
CA TRP A 54 4.67 22.56 -12.09
C TRP A 54 4.26 23.70 -11.14
N GLU A 55 3.05 24.21 -11.27
CA GLU A 55 2.48 25.19 -10.35
C GLU A 55 2.37 24.64 -8.92
N LEU A 56 1.90 23.41 -8.77
CA LEU A 56 1.82 22.77 -7.47
C LEU A 56 3.20 22.60 -6.81
N VAL A 57 4.22 22.20 -7.58
CA VAL A 57 5.60 22.06 -7.08
C VAL A 57 6.15 23.38 -6.57
N GLY A 58 5.81 24.50 -7.21
CA GLY A 58 6.16 25.85 -6.77
C GLY A 58 5.36 26.36 -5.55
N SER A 59 4.28 25.66 -5.18
CA SER A 59 3.38 26.09 -4.11
C SER A 59 3.84 25.59 -2.73
N PRO A 60 3.83 26.46 -1.69
CA PRO A 60 4.08 26.02 -0.31
C PRO A 60 3.03 25.03 0.21
N LYS A 61 1.85 24.99 -0.40
CA LYS A 61 0.77 24.06 -0.03
C LYS A 61 1.14 22.59 -0.25
N LEU A 62 1.96 22.31 -1.29
CA LEU A 62 2.40 20.94 -1.58
C LEU A 62 3.08 20.29 -0.38
N SER A 63 4.00 21.00 0.27
CA SER A 63 4.71 20.47 1.43
C SER A 63 3.80 20.15 2.60
N GLN A 64 2.75 20.95 2.83
CA GLN A 64 1.75 20.72 3.87
C GLN A 64 0.89 19.49 3.55
N HIS A 65 0.40 19.36 2.31
CA HIS A 65 -0.37 18.19 1.89
C HIS A 65 0.45 16.91 1.95
N LEU A 66 1.69 16.93 1.45
CA LEU A 66 2.59 15.78 1.47
C LEU A 66 2.94 15.35 2.89
N SER A 67 3.34 16.28 3.75
CA SER A 67 3.72 15.97 5.14
C SER A 67 2.54 15.41 5.93
N SER A 68 1.34 15.98 5.78
CA SER A 68 0.14 15.48 6.45
C SER A 68 -0.18 14.04 6.03
N SER A 69 -0.26 13.76 4.72
CA SER A 69 -0.54 12.40 4.23
C SER A 69 0.55 11.40 4.63
N LEU A 70 1.83 11.77 4.51
CA LEU A 70 2.96 10.89 4.87
C LEU A 70 2.98 10.57 6.37
N LEU A 71 2.72 11.55 7.25
CA LEU A 71 2.67 11.32 8.70
C LEU A 71 1.53 10.40 9.09
N ARG A 72 0.35 10.58 8.49
CA ARG A 72 -0.83 9.72 8.71
C ARG A 72 -0.58 8.29 8.24
N VAL A 73 -0.05 8.13 7.01
CA VAL A 73 0.34 6.80 6.48
C VAL A 73 1.37 6.16 7.39
N ALA A 74 2.44 6.87 7.74
CA ALA A 74 3.49 6.31 8.58
C ALA A 74 2.93 5.87 9.94
N SER A 75 2.13 6.71 10.61
CA SER A 75 1.55 6.42 11.91
C SER A 75 0.59 5.23 11.86
N GLY A 76 -0.34 5.21 10.92
CA GLY A 76 -1.31 4.12 10.73
C GLY A 76 -0.63 2.82 10.31
N PHE A 77 0.31 2.88 9.38
CA PHE A 77 1.02 1.70 8.89
C PHE A 77 1.95 1.10 9.95
N VAL A 78 2.71 1.91 10.69
CA VAL A 78 3.60 1.41 11.75
C VAL A 78 2.79 0.74 12.85
N SER A 79 1.71 1.36 13.32
CA SER A 79 0.83 0.75 14.32
C SER A 79 0.18 -0.54 13.82
N ALA A 80 -0.28 -0.58 12.57
CA ALA A 80 -0.82 -1.79 11.93
C ALA A 80 0.25 -2.87 11.77
N SER A 81 1.48 -2.49 11.44
CA SER A 81 2.60 -3.43 11.30
C SER A 81 2.96 -4.08 12.63
N VAL A 82 3.09 -3.29 13.68
CA VAL A 82 3.42 -3.80 15.02
C VAL A 82 2.33 -4.76 15.52
N LEU A 83 1.07 -4.34 15.46
CA LEU A 83 -0.05 -5.15 15.93
C LEU A 83 -0.34 -6.33 14.99
N GLY A 84 -0.35 -6.11 13.67
CA GLY A 84 -0.65 -7.14 12.69
C GLY A 84 0.39 -8.24 12.65
N VAL A 85 1.68 -7.90 12.68
CA VAL A 85 2.76 -8.89 12.78
C VAL A 85 2.75 -9.57 14.15
N GLY A 86 2.64 -8.81 15.24
CA GLY A 86 2.61 -9.36 16.59
C GLY A 86 1.47 -10.35 16.82
N LEU A 87 0.24 -9.94 16.51
CA LEU A 87 -0.94 -10.81 16.59
C LEU A 87 -0.86 -11.97 15.60
N GLY A 88 -0.38 -11.73 14.39
CA GLY A 88 -0.21 -12.77 13.37
C GLY A 88 0.75 -13.87 13.79
N LEU A 89 1.89 -13.51 14.37
CA LEU A 89 2.86 -14.45 14.94
C LEU A 89 2.26 -15.20 16.14
N LEU A 90 1.53 -14.52 17.01
CA LEU A 90 0.87 -15.11 18.17
C LEU A 90 -0.19 -16.14 17.75
N ILE A 91 -1.08 -15.75 16.84
CA ILE A 91 -2.15 -16.63 16.32
C ILE A 91 -1.57 -17.80 15.53
N GLY A 92 -0.54 -17.55 14.70
CA GLY A 92 0.11 -18.60 13.92
C GLY A 92 0.82 -19.64 14.80
N ARG A 93 1.35 -19.21 15.96
CA ARG A 93 2.16 -20.07 16.85
C ARG A 93 1.36 -20.75 17.96
N SER A 94 0.31 -20.10 18.48
CA SER A 94 -0.43 -20.57 19.66
C SER A 94 -1.82 -21.05 19.28
N ARG A 95 -2.13 -22.32 19.63
CA ARG A 95 -3.47 -22.89 19.44
C ARG A 95 -4.54 -22.11 20.23
N TRP A 96 -4.21 -21.69 21.43
CA TRP A 96 -5.14 -20.93 22.28
C TRP A 96 -5.42 -19.53 21.73
N ALA A 97 -4.37 -18.83 21.29
CA ALA A 97 -4.53 -17.52 20.65
C ALA A 97 -5.37 -17.64 19.36
N ARG A 98 -5.16 -18.70 18.59
CA ARG A 98 -5.96 -18.97 17.38
C ARG A 98 -7.44 -19.18 17.72
N LEU A 99 -7.74 -20.02 18.72
CA LEU A 99 -9.13 -20.28 19.13
C LEU A 99 -9.83 -19.03 19.67
N ALA A 100 -9.10 -18.18 20.41
CA ALA A 100 -9.68 -17.00 21.04
C ALA A 100 -9.81 -15.79 20.07
N LEU A 101 -8.82 -15.57 19.19
CA LEU A 101 -8.71 -14.32 18.42
C LEU A 101 -9.13 -14.47 16.96
N LEU A 102 -8.99 -15.66 16.34
CA LEU A 102 -9.22 -15.79 14.91
C LEU A 102 -10.69 -15.58 14.56
N ALA A 103 -11.62 -16.17 15.31
CA ALA A 103 -13.05 -16.07 15.03
C ALA A 103 -13.58 -14.62 15.10
N PRO A 104 -13.31 -13.80 16.14
CA PRO A 104 -13.68 -12.39 16.14
C PRO A 104 -13.07 -11.59 14.96
N LEU A 105 -11.80 -11.87 14.63
CA LEU A 105 -11.11 -11.18 13.51
C LEU A 105 -11.72 -11.55 12.16
N GLU A 106 -12.11 -12.81 11.96
CA GLU A 106 -12.78 -13.26 10.73
C GLU A 106 -14.17 -12.65 10.55
N VAL A 107 -14.88 -12.34 11.62
CA VAL A 107 -16.19 -11.65 11.58
C VAL A 107 -16.02 -10.18 11.17
N VAL A 108 -14.97 -9.51 11.65
CA VAL A 108 -14.72 -8.08 11.38
C VAL A 108 -14.07 -7.87 10.00
N ARG A 109 -13.24 -8.80 9.55
CA ARG A 109 -12.46 -8.73 8.30
C ARG A 109 -13.26 -8.37 7.05
N PRO A 110 -14.48 -8.94 6.80
CA PRO A 110 -15.25 -8.62 5.60
C PRO A 110 -15.74 -7.18 5.53
N ILE A 111 -15.73 -6.44 6.65
CA ILE A 111 -16.15 -5.05 6.69
C ILE A 111 -15.06 -4.21 6.01
N PRO A 112 -15.36 -3.53 4.87
CA PRO A 112 -14.38 -2.66 4.22
C PRO A 112 -13.87 -1.59 5.18
N ALA A 113 -12.57 -1.34 5.22
CA ALA A 113 -11.98 -0.34 6.12
C ALA A 113 -12.63 1.05 5.95
N VAL A 114 -13.01 1.42 4.73
CA VAL A 114 -13.69 2.68 4.41
C VAL A 114 -15.06 2.79 5.11
N ALA A 115 -15.75 1.68 5.32
CA ALA A 115 -17.04 1.68 6.02
C ALA A 115 -16.93 2.06 7.51
N TRP A 116 -15.72 2.03 8.07
CA TRP A 116 -15.46 2.45 9.44
C TRP A 116 -15.31 3.98 9.60
N ILE A 117 -15.23 4.75 8.50
CA ILE A 117 -14.99 6.20 8.55
C ILE A 117 -16.03 6.93 9.43
N PRO A 118 -17.36 6.75 9.26
CA PRO A 118 -18.34 7.42 10.10
C PRO A 118 -18.19 7.07 11.58
N LEU A 119 -17.93 5.79 11.88
CA LEU A 119 -17.73 5.34 13.25
C LEU A 119 -16.43 5.89 13.85
N ALA A 120 -15.35 5.95 13.06
CA ALA A 120 -14.09 6.52 13.49
C ALA A 120 -14.22 8.00 13.87
N ILE A 121 -14.95 8.78 13.07
CA ILE A 121 -15.23 10.19 13.34
C ILE A 121 -16.04 10.37 14.64
N LEU A 122 -16.98 9.47 14.91
CA LEU A 122 -17.78 9.50 16.14
C LEU A 122 -16.98 9.07 17.38
N MET A 123 -16.08 8.10 17.25
CA MET A 123 -15.31 7.55 18.36
C MET A 123 -14.08 8.37 18.72
N ILE A 124 -13.47 9.01 17.75
CA ILE A 124 -12.19 9.71 17.91
C ILE A 124 -12.42 11.20 17.74
N PRO A 125 -12.25 12.03 18.80
CA PRO A 125 -12.58 13.45 18.76
C PRO A 125 -11.75 14.27 17.76
N SER A 126 -10.56 13.80 17.38
CA SER A 126 -9.68 14.49 16.44
C SER A 126 -9.79 13.90 15.03
N SER A 127 -9.94 14.75 14.01
CA SER A 127 -9.94 14.34 12.61
C SER A 127 -8.63 13.61 12.23
N GLU A 128 -7.48 14.07 12.75
CA GLU A 128 -6.20 13.42 12.55
C GLU A 128 -6.18 11.97 13.07
N GLY A 129 -6.66 11.77 14.29
CA GLY A 129 -6.77 10.45 14.92
C GLY A 129 -7.69 9.52 14.14
N SER A 130 -8.85 10.05 13.67
CA SER A 130 -9.79 9.28 12.85
C SER A 130 -9.16 8.81 11.55
N MET A 131 -8.43 9.69 10.84
CA MET A 131 -7.72 9.34 9.60
C MET A 131 -6.61 8.30 9.83
N VAL A 132 -5.82 8.45 10.91
CA VAL A 132 -4.80 7.46 11.29
C VAL A 132 -5.43 6.11 11.64
N PHE A 133 -6.58 6.11 12.34
CA PHE A 133 -7.29 4.87 12.68
C PHE A 133 -7.79 4.14 11.43
N ILE A 134 -8.39 4.83 10.46
CA ILE A 134 -8.85 4.22 9.20
C ILE A 134 -7.67 3.66 8.40
N THR A 135 -6.56 4.40 8.37
CA THR A 135 -5.32 3.98 7.74
C THR A 135 -4.77 2.71 8.40
N PHE A 136 -4.80 2.66 9.73
CA PHE A 136 -4.44 1.49 10.53
C PHE A 136 -5.32 0.28 10.21
N VAL A 137 -6.65 0.42 10.22
CA VAL A 137 -7.59 -0.67 9.92
C VAL A 137 -7.36 -1.21 8.51
N GLY A 138 -7.12 -0.33 7.54
CA GLY A 138 -6.83 -0.72 6.15
C GLY A 138 -5.60 -1.60 6.01
N ALA A 139 -4.54 -1.30 6.75
CA ALA A 139 -3.28 -2.05 6.70
C ALA A 139 -3.29 -3.31 7.59
N LEU A 140 -4.05 -3.32 8.68
CA LEU A 140 -4.00 -4.34 9.72
C LEU A 140 -4.29 -5.75 9.17
N PHE A 141 -5.42 -5.94 8.48
CA PHE A 141 -5.85 -7.26 8.04
C PHE A 141 -4.92 -7.91 7.01
N PRO A 142 -4.47 -7.21 5.94
CA PRO A 142 -3.47 -7.76 5.03
C PRO A 142 -2.19 -8.21 5.73
N ILE A 143 -1.68 -7.41 6.67
CA ILE A 143 -0.46 -7.72 7.42
C ILE A 143 -0.67 -8.92 8.34
N LEU A 144 -1.74 -8.91 9.13
CA LEU A 144 -2.11 -9.97 10.06
C LEU A 144 -2.24 -11.32 9.36
N LEU A 145 -3.04 -11.37 8.30
CA LEU A 145 -3.34 -12.63 7.61
C LEU A 145 -2.14 -13.20 6.88
N ASN A 146 -1.35 -12.36 6.21
CA ASN A 146 -0.12 -12.82 5.58
C ASN A 146 0.90 -13.31 6.61
N THR A 147 0.95 -12.69 7.79
CA THR A 147 1.79 -13.16 8.89
C THR A 147 1.33 -14.54 9.40
N ILE A 148 0.03 -14.72 9.65
CA ILE A 148 -0.54 -16.02 10.04
C ILE A 148 -0.23 -17.08 8.98
N HIS A 149 -0.46 -16.74 7.70
CA HIS A 149 -0.19 -17.62 6.58
C HIS A 149 1.28 -18.01 6.50
N GLY A 150 2.19 -17.05 6.66
CA GLY A 150 3.63 -17.30 6.67
C GLY A 150 4.07 -18.25 7.78
N VAL A 151 3.55 -18.08 9.00
CA VAL A 151 3.86 -18.98 10.13
C VAL A 151 3.28 -20.40 9.91
N ASN A 152 2.07 -20.49 9.38
CA ASN A 152 1.43 -21.80 9.09
C ASN A 152 2.06 -22.51 7.90
N GLY A 153 2.67 -21.76 6.96
CA GLY A 153 3.32 -22.30 5.76
C GLY A 153 4.75 -22.81 5.99
N VAL A 154 5.28 -22.74 7.21
CA VAL A 154 6.61 -23.28 7.53
C VAL A 154 6.61 -24.80 7.37
N ASP A 155 7.56 -25.33 6.59
CA ASP A 155 7.67 -26.77 6.36
C ASP A 155 7.82 -27.54 7.69
N PRO A 156 6.88 -28.48 8.00
CA PRO A 156 6.94 -29.29 9.21
C PRO A 156 8.23 -30.09 9.34
N ARG A 157 8.88 -30.44 8.22
CA ARG A 157 10.15 -31.18 8.21
C ARG A 157 11.28 -30.37 8.79
N LEU A 158 11.36 -29.06 8.48
CA LEU A 158 12.32 -28.13 9.08
C LEU A 158 12.14 -28.05 10.60
N VAL A 159 10.90 -27.93 11.04
CA VAL A 159 10.55 -27.90 12.47
C VAL A 159 10.94 -29.21 13.17
N ALA A 160 10.63 -30.37 12.57
CA ALA A 160 10.96 -31.68 13.11
C ALA A 160 12.48 -31.88 13.21
N SER A 161 13.24 -31.54 12.14
CA SER A 161 14.70 -31.64 12.12
C SER A 161 15.36 -30.76 13.20
N ALA A 162 14.90 -29.51 13.34
CA ALA A 162 15.42 -28.64 14.37
C ALA A 162 15.16 -29.17 15.79
N ARG A 163 13.97 -29.75 16.03
CA ARG A 163 13.61 -30.38 17.32
C ARG A 163 14.48 -31.61 17.59
N SER A 164 14.73 -32.46 16.62
CA SER A 164 15.59 -33.64 16.75
C SER A 164 17.03 -33.29 17.13
N LEU A 165 17.50 -32.07 16.74
CA LEU A 165 18.78 -31.51 17.14
C LEU A 165 18.76 -30.84 18.53
N GLY A 166 17.68 -30.94 19.29
CA GLY A 166 17.56 -30.41 20.63
C GLY A 166 17.36 -28.88 20.69
N THR A 167 16.88 -28.26 19.60
CA THR A 167 16.66 -26.80 19.57
C THR A 167 15.57 -26.40 20.53
N SER A 168 15.84 -25.41 21.39
CA SER A 168 14.84 -24.87 22.33
C SER A 168 13.71 -24.13 21.60
N PRO A 169 12.50 -24.03 22.20
CA PRO A 169 11.34 -23.38 21.55
C PRO A 169 11.59 -21.95 21.09
N TRP A 170 12.37 -21.17 21.82
CA TRP A 170 12.74 -19.80 21.46
C TRP A 170 13.71 -19.73 20.29
N ARG A 171 14.69 -20.62 20.25
CA ARG A 171 15.62 -20.72 19.12
C ARG A 171 14.91 -21.25 17.88
N LEU A 172 14.02 -22.22 18.02
CA LEU A 172 13.18 -22.74 16.93
C LEU A 172 12.35 -21.59 16.32
N PHE A 173 11.73 -20.75 17.15
CA PHE A 173 10.96 -19.61 16.68
C PHE A 173 11.84 -18.59 15.96
N GLY A 174 12.93 -18.14 16.57
CA GLY A 174 13.79 -17.07 16.02
C GLY A 174 14.64 -17.50 14.82
N GLN A 175 15.10 -18.77 14.77
CA GLN A 175 16.04 -19.25 13.76
C GLN A 175 15.37 -20.04 12.63
N VAL A 176 14.18 -20.59 12.83
CA VAL A 176 13.49 -21.39 11.82
C VAL A 176 12.17 -20.77 11.40
N ILE A 177 11.24 -20.56 12.35
CA ILE A 177 9.88 -20.13 12.03
C ILE A 177 9.87 -18.69 11.48
N LEU A 178 10.45 -17.76 12.20
CA LEU A 178 10.44 -16.34 11.82
C LEU A 178 11.15 -16.08 10.49
N PRO A 179 12.36 -16.61 10.22
CA PRO A 179 13.00 -16.46 8.91
C PRO A 179 12.24 -17.11 7.76
N SER A 180 11.58 -18.25 8.01
CA SER A 180 10.76 -18.93 7.00
C SER A 180 9.46 -18.16 6.70
N ALA A 181 8.85 -17.51 7.70
CA ALA A 181 7.64 -16.71 7.55
C ALA A 181 7.91 -15.30 6.99
N ALA A 182 9.16 -14.81 7.08
CA ALA A 182 9.52 -13.44 6.72
C ALA A 182 9.10 -13.02 5.30
N PRO A 183 9.20 -13.85 4.24
CA PRO A 183 8.75 -13.48 2.91
C PRO A 183 7.25 -13.17 2.86
N SER A 184 6.42 -13.98 3.54
CA SER A 184 4.97 -13.75 3.62
C SER A 184 4.65 -12.50 4.45
N ILE A 185 5.41 -12.23 5.52
CA ILE A 185 5.26 -11.01 6.33
C ILE A 185 5.54 -9.77 5.46
N VAL A 186 6.64 -9.77 4.70
CA VAL A 186 6.97 -8.66 3.80
C VAL A 186 5.92 -8.48 2.70
N THR A 187 5.38 -9.56 2.16
CA THR A 187 4.24 -9.51 1.23
C THR A 187 3.04 -8.85 1.89
N GLY A 188 2.70 -9.24 3.11
CA GLY A 188 1.62 -8.62 3.90
C GLY A 188 1.83 -7.14 4.16
N LEU A 189 3.05 -6.74 4.51
CA LEU A 189 3.43 -5.33 4.67
C LEU A 189 3.28 -4.54 3.37
N SER A 190 3.70 -5.10 2.23
CA SER A 190 3.58 -4.43 0.93
C SER A 190 2.13 -4.25 0.49
N ILE A 191 1.28 -5.28 0.65
CA ILE A 191 -0.16 -5.19 0.38
C ILE A 191 -0.81 -4.21 1.37
N GLY A 192 -0.46 -4.30 2.66
CA GLY A 192 -0.93 -3.40 3.71
C GLY A 192 -0.62 -1.93 3.43
N MET A 193 0.55 -1.62 2.86
CA MET A 193 0.88 -0.26 2.45
C MET A 193 -0.03 0.26 1.34
N GLY A 194 -0.34 -0.57 0.33
CA GLY A 194 -1.26 -0.17 -0.74
C GLY A 194 -2.68 0.09 -0.22
N THR A 195 -3.21 -0.78 0.65
CA THR A 195 -4.52 -0.57 1.28
C THR A 195 -4.52 0.60 2.26
N CYS A 196 -3.40 0.87 2.93
CA CYS A 196 -3.17 2.02 3.78
C CYS A 196 -3.38 3.34 3.01
N TRP A 197 -2.74 3.50 1.85
CA TRP A 197 -2.92 4.66 0.98
C TRP A 197 -4.36 4.80 0.48
N PHE A 198 -4.97 3.70 0.03
CA PHE A 198 -6.37 3.72 -0.42
C PHE A 198 -7.31 4.24 0.69
N CYS A 199 -7.16 3.73 1.91
CA CYS A 199 -7.99 4.10 3.05
C CYS A 199 -7.73 5.55 3.48
N LEU A 200 -6.44 5.99 3.51
CA LEU A 200 -6.10 7.35 3.86
C LEU A 200 -6.69 8.37 2.89
N VAL A 201 -6.50 8.17 1.58
CA VAL A 201 -7.01 9.09 0.56
C VAL A 201 -8.52 9.27 0.70
N THR A 202 -9.26 8.17 0.91
CA THR A 202 -10.71 8.24 1.12
C THR A 202 -11.06 8.98 2.41
N ALA A 203 -10.33 8.75 3.51
CA ALA A 203 -10.55 9.45 4.76
C ALA A 203 -10.23 10.95 4.65
N GLU A 204 -9.17 11.32 3.94
CA GLU A 204 -8.81 12.71 3.67
C GLU A 204 -9.84 13.44 2.82
N MET A 205 -10.46 12.77 1.84
CA MET A 205 -11.54 13.34 1.03
C MET A 205 -12.79 13.67 1.85
N ILE A 206 -13.07 12.89 2.90
CA ILE A 206 -14.29 13.04 3.70
C ILE A 206 -14.08 13.99 4.87
N SER A 207 -12.97 13.87 5.59
CA SER A 207 -12.75 14.54 6.88
C SER A 207 -11.47 15.38 6.94
N GLY A 208 -10.68 15.43 5.86
CA GLY A 208 -9.41 16.13 5.84
C GLY A 208 -9.54 17.64 5.71
N GLN A 209 -8.53 18.33 6.21
CA GLN A 209 -8.30 19.77 5.96
C GLN A 209 -7.03 19.97 5.14
N TYR A 210 -6.10 19.03 5.23
CA TYR A 210 -4.86 18.93 4.46
C TYR A 210 -4.63 17.46 4.09
N GLY A 211 -3.85 17.24 3.06
CA GLY A 211 -3.52 15.92 2.53
C GLY A 211 -3.71 15.88 1.01
N ILE A 212 -3.09 14.90 0.35
CA ILE A 212 -3.19 14.79 -1.12
C ILE A 212 -4.60 14.34 -1.53
N GLY A 213 -5.26 13.51 -0.72
CA GLY A 213 -6.65 13.13 -0.95
C GLY A 213 -7.59 14.34 -0.82
N TYR A 214 -7.39 15.19 0.20
CA TYR A 214 -8.12 16.44 0.35
C TYR A 214 -7.89 17.38 -0.83
N TYR A 215 -6.63 17.60 -1.25
CA TYR A 215 -6.29 18.41 -2.42
C TYR A 215 -7.01 17.93 -3.68
N THR A 216 -7.06 16.62 -3.91
CA THR A 216 -7.76 16.04 -5.06
C THR A 216 -9.26 16.31 -4.99
N TRP A 217 -9.88 16.20 -3.81
CA TRP A 217 -11.29 16.46 -3.60
C TRP A 217 -11.63 17.94 -3.70
N GLU A 218 -10.81 18.81 -3.12
CA GLU A 218 -10.95 20.27 -3.24
C GLU A 218 -10.87 20.70 -4.71
N SER A 219 -9.90 20.17 -5.46
CA SER A 219 -9.74 20.43 -6.89
C SER A 219 -10.99 20.01 -7.70
N TYR A 220 -11.64 18.92 -7.32
CA TYR A 220 -12.91 18.50 -7.92
C TYR A 220 -14.03 19.52 -7.62
N THR A 221 -14.15 19.98 -6.38
CA THR A 221 -15.23 20.92 -5.99
C THR A 221 -15.11 22.27 -6.67
N VAL A 222 -13.90 22.73 -6.98
CA VAL A 222 -13.63 23.98 -7.70
C VAL A 222 -13.48 23.79 -9.21
N GLN A 223 -13.71 22.55 -9.72
CA GLN A 223 -13.63 22.19 -11.15
C GLN A 223 -12.23 22.39 -11.78
N ALA A 224 -11.18 22.34 -10.97
CA ALA A 224 -9.80 22.39 -11.42
C ALA A 224 -9.34 20.98 -11.88
N TYR A 225 -9.83 20.54 -13.03
CA TYR A 225 -9.69 19.15 -13.50
C TYR A 225 -8.24 18.71 -13.68
N ALA A 226 -7.33 19.59 -14.12
CA ALA A 226 -5.91 19.28 -14.23
C ALA A 226 -5.30 18.92 -12.84
N ASN A 227 -5.67 19.67 -11.81
CA ASN A 227 -5.19 19.44 -10.45
C ASN A 227 -5.69 18.11 -9.86
N ILE A 228 -6.87 17.63 -10.27
CA ILE A 228 -7.37 16.30 -9.88
C ILE A 228 -6.40 15.23 -10.37
N ILE A 229 -6.02 15.29 -11.66
CA ILE A 229 -5.09 14.31 -12.25
C ILE A 229 -3.71 14.41 -11.59
N VAL A 230 -3.22 15.62 -11.31
CA VAL A 230 -1.97 15.82 -10.55
C VAL A 230 -2.04 15.13 -9.19
N GLY A 231 -3.12 15.34 -8.44
CA GLY A 231 -3.34 14.67 -7.15
C GLY A 231 -3.33 13.15 -7.27
N MET A 232 -4.04 12.59 -8.28
CA MET A 232 -4.04 11.14 -8.56
C MET A 232 -2.64 10.61 -8.88
N LEU A 233 -1.85 11.33 -9.68
CA LEU A 233 -0.48 10.94 -10.02
C LEU A 233 0.42 10.96 -8.78
N VAL A 234 0.32 12.00 -7.94
CA VAL A 234 1.08 12.09 -6.69
C VAL A 234 0.74 10.94 -5.74
N ILE A 235 -0.56 10.62 -5.56
CA ILE A 235 -1.00 9.47 -4.76
C ILE A 235 -0.40 8.17 -5.31
N GLY A 236 -0.47 7.96 -6.62
CA GLY A 236 0.09 6.79 -7.28
C GLY A 236 1.61 6.66 -7.07
N LEU A 237 2.36 7.75 -7.23
CA LEU A 237 3.80 7.78 -7.00
C LEU A 237 4.17 7.49 -5.54
N LEU A 238 3.47 8.09 -4.58
CA LEU A 238 3.70 7.87 -3.16
C LEU A 238 3.35 6.43 -2.74
N GLY A 239 2.22 5.92 -3.21
CA GLY A 239 1.79 4.53 -2.96
C GLY A 239 2.75 3.51 -3.54
N MET A 240 3.14 3.69 -4.80
CA MET A 240 4.12 2.83 -5.47
C MET A 240 5.51 2.93 -4.82
N GLY A 241 5.99 4.14 -4.54
CA GLY A 241 7.29 4.38 -3.92
C GLY A 241 7.39 3.76 -2.52
N SER A 242 6.37 3.97 -1.68
CA SER A 242 6.35 3.40 -0.32
C SER A 242 6.26 1.87 -0.33
N SER A 243 5.45 1.27 -1.21
CA SER A 243 5.39 -0.18 -1.38
C SER A 243 6.70 -0.76 -1.90
N ALA A 244 7.34 -0.07 -2.85
CA ALA A 244 8.65 -0.45 -3.37
C ALA A 244 9.75 -0.40 -2.30
N LEU A 245 9.72 0.62 -1.42
CA LEU A 245 10.64 0.73 -0.28
C LEU A 245 10.51 -0.45 0.68
N ILE A 246 9.28 -0.86 1.01
CA ILE A 246 9.03 -2.02 1.87
C ILE A 246 9.58 -3.29 1.21
N HIS A 247 9.28 -3.48 -0.07
CA HIS A 247 9.74 -4.65 -0.81
C HIS A 247 11.28 -4.69 -0.90
N TRP A 248 11.90 -3.57 -1.21
CA TRP A 248 13.36 -3.43 -1.24
C TRP A 248 14.00 -3.69 0.13
N GLY A 249 13.44 -3.12 1.22
CA GLY A 249 13.88 -3.38 2.58
C GLY A 249 13.74 -4.86 2.95
N GLY A 250 12.62 -5.48 2.62
CA GLY A 250 12.40 -6.91 2.82
C GLY A 250 13.43 -7.77 2.10
N GLN A 251 13.74 -7.48 0.83
CA GLN A 251 14.77 -8.19 0.09
C GLN A 251 16.19 -8.05 0.69
N ARG A 252 16.48 -6.89 1.28
CA ARG A 252 17.75 -6.68 1.98
C ARG A 252 17.85 -7.47 3.29
N LEU A 253 16.75 -7.59 4.00
CA LEU A 253 16.67 -8.34 5.27
C LEU A 253 16.61 -9.86 5.07
N MET A 254 16.32 -10.34 3.85
CA MET A 254 16.17 -11.78 3.55
C MET A 254 17.12 -12.23 2.44
N PRO A 255 18.46 -12.20 2.65
CA PRO A 255 19.42 -12.60 1.62
C PRO A 255 19.28 -14.06 1.18
N TRP A 256 18.80 -14.94 2.08
CA TRP A 256 18.55 -16.37 1.79
C TRP A 256 17.39 -16.61 0.81
N HIS A 257 16.48 -15.68 0.62
CA HIS A 257 15.34 -15.82 -0.28
C HIS A 257 15.68 -15.44 -1.73
N ARG A 258 16.79 -14.74 -1.97
CA ARG A 258 17.24 -14.31 -3.31
C ARG A 258 17.67 -15.45 -4.23
N THR A 259 18.07 -16.58 -3.67
CA THR A 259 18.60 -17.71 -4.43
C THR A 259 17.53 -18.52 -5.16
N GLN A 260 16.26 -18.38 -4.84
CA GLN A 260 15.16 -19.13 -5.48
C GLN A 260 14.46 -18.36 -6.62
N GLY A 261 14.68 -17.07 -6.78
CA GLY A 261 14.04 -16.23 -7.81
C GLY A 261 14.81 -16.10 -9.14
N GLY A 262 15.93 -16.77 -9.31
CA GLY A 262 16.79 -16.67 -10.48
C GLY A 262 16.53 -17.67 -11.62
N GLN A 263 15.45 -18.48 -11.52
CA GLN A 263 15.07 -19.46 -12.55
C GLN A 263 13.59 -19.31 -12.90
N ALA A 264 13.22 -18.18 -13.53
CA ALA A 264 11.96 -18.04 -14.28
C ALA A 264 12.18 -17.05 -15.43
#